data_ea60be681de0a24112ddad0b44d7da2f
#
_entry.id   ea60be681de0a24112ddad0b44d7da2f
#
_cell.length_a   1.000
_cell.length_b   1.000
_cell.length_c   1.000
_cell.angle_alpha   90.00
_cell.angle_beta   90.00
_cell.angle_gamma   90.00
#
_symmetry.space_group_name_H-M   'P 1'
#
loop_
_entity.id
_entity.type
_entity.pdbx_description
1 polymer ?
#
loop_
_entity_poly.entity_id
_entity_poly.type
_entity_poly.pdbx_seq_one_letter_code
_entity_poly.pdbx_strand_id
1 'polypeptide(L)'
;VVAVTAYAQYNFETMISERLAKLESMLRDNPNLSEASRRELLDLVTGLRAEVTPLEDTHAESASQIAGSAEAAVQASMKRDEQPEQATVAVEGLAASVREFEASHPRLVEIVDQLTVTLSNMGI
;
A
#
# COMPACT_ATOMS: atom_id res chain seq x y z
N VAL A 1 -7.71 20.32 -25.35
CA VAL A 1 -6.65 20.50 -24.35
C VAL A 1 -7.19 20.19 -22.95
N VAL A 2 -8.31 20.83 -22.60
CA VAL A 2 -8.95 20.60 -21.30
C VAL A 2 -9.39 19.12 -21.15
N ALA A 3 -9.95 18.56 -22.23
CA ALA A 3 -10.39 17.17 -22.22
C ALA A 3 -9.22 16.19 -22.01
N VAL A 4 -8.06 16.49 -22.60
CA VAL A 4 -6.87 15.65 -22.45
C VAL A 4 -6.37 15.70 -21.02
N THR A 5 -6.36 16.87 -20.40
CA THR A 5 -5.93 17.03 -19.01
C THR A 5 -6.86 16.27 -18.07
N ALA A 6 -8.16 16.39 -18.25
CA ALA A 6 -9.15 15.68 -17.43
C ALA A 6 -9.02 14.16 -17.59
N TYR A 7 -8.79 13.70 -18.82
CA TYR A 7 -8.61 12.28 -19.09
C TYR A 7 -7.35 11.72 -18.43
N ALA A 8 -6.25 12.46 -18.51
CA ALA A 8 -4.99 12.04 -17.90
C ALA A 8 -5.12 11.97 -16.37
N GLN A 9 -5.80 12.94 -15.77
CA GLN A 9 -6.04 12.97 -14.33
C GLN A 9 -6.92 11.79 -13.89
N TYR A 10 -7.98 11.52 -14.65
CA TYR A 10 -8.86 10.39 -14.38
C TYR A 10 -8.10 9.07 -14.45
N ASN A 11 -7.27 8.90 -15.48
CA ASN A 11 -6.47 7.68 -15.61
C ASN A 11 -5.48 7.48 -14.47
N PHE A 12 -4.89 8.58 -13.99
CA PHE A 12 -3.95 8.53 -12.88
C PHE A 12 -4.64 8.05 -11.59
N GLU A 13 -5.80 8.62 -11.27
CA GLU A 13 -6.59 8.21 -10.11
C GLU A 13 -7.02 6.76 -10.22
N THR A 14 -7.52 6.35 -11.40
CA THR A 14 -7.92 4.99 -11.67
C THR A 14 -6.74 4.04 -11.48
N MET A 15 -5.55 4.44 -11.92
CA MET A 15 -4.36 3.60 -11.82
C MET A 15 -3.98 3.30 -10.38
N ILE A 16 -4.00 4.30 -9.49
CA ILE A 16 -3.68 4.11 -8.07
C ILE A 16 -4.74 3.22 -7.41
N SER A 17 -6.01 3.52 -7.65
CA SER A 17 -7.12 2.77 -7.10
C SER A 17 -7.10 1.31 -7.57
N GLU A 18 -6.84 1.09 -8.86
CA GLU A 18 -6.71 -0.25 -9.42
C GLU A 18 -5.52 -1.02 -8.86
N ARG A 19 -4.40 -0.34 -8.64
CA ARG A 19 -3.21 -0.95 -8.06
C ARG A 19 -3.50 -1.50 -6.67
N LEU A 20 -4.17 -0.72 -5.83
CA LEU A 20 -4.52 -1.14 -4.48
C LEU A 20 -5.62 -2.20 -4.50
N ALA A 21 -6.58 -2.11 -5.40
CA ALA A 21 -7.61 -3.14 -5.57
C ALA A 21 -7.00 -4.47 -6.02
N LYS A 22 -6.01 -4.42 -6.89
CA LYS A 22 -5.27 -5.59 -7.33
C LYS A 22 -4.52 -6.23 -6.17
N LEU A 23 -3.94 -5.39 -5.30
CA LEU A 23 -3.28 -5.86 -4.10
C LEU A 23 -4.25 -6.58 -3.17
N GLU A 24 -5.46 -6.05 -2.99
CA GLU A 24 -6.50 -6.70 -2.22
C GLU A 24 -6.86 -8.08 -2.81
N SER A 25 -6.97 -8.17 -4.13
CA SER A 25 -7.25 -9.45 -4.80
C SER A 25 -6.14 -10.46 -4.58
N MET A 26 -4.88 -10.03 -4.66
CA MET A 26 -3.74 -10.90 -4.38
C MET A 26 -3.79 -11.47 -2.98
N LEU A 27 -4.13 -10.64 -1.99
CA LEU A 27 -4.23 -11.08 -0.61
C LEU A 27 -5.39 -12.05 -0.41
N ARG A 28 -6.52 -11.75 -1.05
CA ARG A 28 -7.72 -12.58 -0.95
C ARG A 28 -7.48 -13.98 -1.51
N ASP A 29 -6.75 -14.06 -2.61
CA ASP A 29 -6.57 -15.30 -3.35
C ASP A 29 -5.32 -16.10 -2.95
N ASN A 30 -4.48 -15.57 -2.05
CA ASN A 30 -3.25 -16.23 -1.67
C ASN A 30 -3.53 -17.41 -0.73
N PRO A 31 -3.27 -18.65 -1.15
CA PRO A 31 -3.57 -19.83 -0.33
C PRO A 31 -2.61 -20.03 0.85
N ASN A 32 -1.47 -19.33 0.84
CA ASN A 32 -0.44 -19.48 1.88
C ASN A 32 -0.69 -18.60 3.10
N LEU A 33 -1.66 -17.69 3.05
CA LEU A 33 -1.99 -16.83 4.18
C LEU A 33 -3.00 -17.51 5.09
N SER A 34 -2.77 -17.38 6.41
CA SER A 34 -3.79 -17.78 7.37
C SER A 34 -5.01 -16.86 7.25
N GLU A 35 -6.17 -17.33 7.70
CA GLU A 35 -7.38 -16.49 7.66
C GLU A 35 -7.23 -15.22 8.48
N ALA A 36 -6.57 -15.31 9.65
CA ALA A 36 -6.34 -14.14 10.49
C ALA A 36 -5.45 -13.11 9.78
N SER A 37 -4.34 -13.55 9.18
CA SER A 37 -3.43 -12.66 8.46
C SER A 37 -4.10 -12.05 7.24
N ARG A 38 -4.86 -12.86 6.50
CA ARG A 38 -5.58 -12.39 5.32
C ARG A 38 -6.56 -11.26 5.68
N ARG A 39 -7.34 -11.49 6.71
CA ARG A 39 -8.34 -10.50 7.15
C ARG A 39 -7.68 -9.21 7.60
N GLU A 40 -6.64 -9.33 8.41
CA GLU A 40 -5.92 -8.16 8.92
C GLU A 40 -5.30 -7.36 7.78
N LEU A 41 -4.62 -8.02 6.85
CA LEU A 41 -4.00 -7.34 5.71
C LEU A 41 -5.04 -6.69 4.79
N LEU A 42 -6.15 -7.38 4.53
CA LEU A 42 -7.22 -6.82 3.70
C LEU A 42 -7.81 -5.57 4.34
N ASP A 43 -8.07 -5.61 5.65
CA ASP A 43 -8.60 -4.45 6.36
C ASP A 43 -7.63 -3.27 6.29
N LEU A 44 -6.33 -3.54 6.47
CA LEU A 44 -5.31 -2.49 6.42
C LEU A 44 -5.14 -1.90 5.03
N VAL A 45 -5.15 -2.74 3.99
CA VAL A 45 -5.03 -2.25 2.61
C VAL A 45 -6.29 -1.46 2.20
N THR A 46 -7.46 -1.90 2.63
CA THR A 46 -8.70 -1.18 2.40
C THR A 46 -8.65 0.20 3.07
N GLY A 47 -8.18 0.26 4.31
CA GLY A 47 -7.99 1.51 5.03
C GLY A 47 -6.97 2.42 4.36
N LEU A 48 -5.87 1.83 3.88
CA LEU A 48 -4.85 2.56 3.14
C LEU A 48 -5.42 3.20 1.88
N ARG A 49 -6.21 2.43 1.11
CA ARG A 49 -6.85 2.96 -0.09
C ARG A 49 -7.75 4.14 0.23
N ALA A 50 -8.53 4.05 1.31
CA ALA A 50 -9.41 5.13 1.74
C ALA A 50 -8.63 6.40 2.11
N GLU A 51 -7.47 6.25 2.74
CA GLU A 51 -6.66 7.40 3.15
C GLU A 51 -5.84 7.98 1.98
N VAL A 52 -5.43 7.16 1.02
CA VAL A 52 -4.62 7.62 -0.12
C VAL A 52 -5.49 8.30 -1.19
N THR A 53 -6.74 7.89 -1.33
CA THR A 53 -7.62 8.45 -2.35
C THR A 53 -7.74 9.99 -2.29
N PRO A 54 -7.95 10.62 -1.12
CA PRO A 54 -7.98 12.08 -1.06
C PRO A 54 -6.65 12.74 -1.41
N LEU A 55 -5.52 12.03 -1.24
CA LEU A 55 -4.21 12.58 -1.56
C LEU A 55 -3.96 12.65 -3.06
N GLU A 56 -4.71 11.92 -3.86
CA GLU A 56 -4.55 11.93 -5.32
C GLU A 56 -4.72 13.34 -5.91
N ASP A 57 -5.58 14.16 -5.30
CA ASP A 57 -5.85 15.50 -5.79
C ASP A 57 -4.80 16.52 -5.36
N THR A 58 -4.21 16.36 -4.18
CA THR A 58 -3.30 17.36 -3.60
C THR A 58 -1.85 16.90 -3.58
N HIS A 59 -1.60 15.58 -3.51
CA HIS A 59 -0.27 14.98 -3.38
C HIS A 59 -0.18 13.76 -4.28
N ALA A 60 -0.42 13.96 -5.58
CA ALA A 60 -0.52 12.86 -6.54
C ALA A 60 0.72 11.98 -6.57
N GLU A 61 1.90 12.61 -6.57
CA GLU A 61 3.16 11.87 -6.63
C GLU A 61 3.39 11.05 -5.37
N SER A 62 3.11 11.64 -4.21
CA SER A 62 3.22 10.93 -2.93
C SER A 62 2.23 9.78 -2.85
N ALA A 63 0.99 9.97 -3.30
CA ALA A 63 -0.02 8.93 -3.33
C ALA A 63 0.43 7.75 -4.18
N SER A 64 1.02 8.02 -5.34
CA SER A 64 1.57 6.98 -6.21
C SER A 64 2.72 6.22 -5.56
N GLN A 65 3.61 6.94 -4.87
CA GLN A 65 4.73 6.33 -4.15
C GLN A 65 4.25 5.42 -3.02
N ILE A 66 3.25 5.87 -2.26
CA ILE A 66 2.69 5.08 -1.17
C ILE A 66 2.07 3.79 -1.72
N ALA A 67 1.27 3.89 -2.77
CA ALA A 67 0.64 2.73 -3.38
C ALA A 67 1.69 1.74 -3.92
N GLY A 68 2.71 2.24 -4.59
CA GLY A 68 3.80 1.41 -5.10
C GLY A 68 4.61 0.75 -3.99
N SER A 69 4.88 1.48 -2.91
CA SER A 69 5.61 0.96 -1.77
C SER A 69 4.81 -0.12 -1.04
N ALA A 70 3.50 0.06 -0.91
CA ALA A 70 2.62 -0.94 -0.30
C ALA A 70 2.61 -2.23 -1.12
N GLU A 71 2.49 -2.11 -2.42
CA GLU A 71 2.54 -3.25 -3.32
C GLU A 71 3.87 -3.99 -3.21
N ALA A 72 4.98 -3.27 -3.24
CA ALA A 72 6.30 -3.86 -3.12
C ALA A 72 6.49 -4.54 -1.78
N ALA A 73 6.04 -3.93 -0.68
CA ALA A 73 6.17 -4.49 0.65
C ALA A 73 5.39 -5.80 0.80
N VAL A 74 4.16 -5.84 0.29
CA VAL A 74 3.34 -7.05 0.36
C VAL A 74 3.95 -8.16 -0.49
N GLN A 75 4.33 -7.87 -1.73
CA GLN A 75 4.91 -8.86 -2.62
C GLN A 75 6.23 -9.42 -2.07
N ALA A 76 7.10 -8.56 -1.58
CA ALA A 76 8.37 -8.98 -1.01
C ALA A 76 8.18 -9.81 0.27
N SER A 77 7.21 -9.44 1.09
CA SER A 77 6.91 -10.18 2.33
C SER A 77 6.41 -11.59 2.04
N MET A 78 5.70 -11.79 0.94
CA MET A 78 5.24 -13.11 0.52
C MET A 78 6.37 -14.01 0.03
N LYS A 79 7.51 -13.42 -0.35
CA LYS A 79 8.70 -14.14 -0.76
C LYS A 79 9.81 -14.08 0.28
N ARG A 80 9.46 -13.78 1.53
CA ARG A 80 10.45 -13.58 2.60
C ARG A 80 11.33 -14.80 2.82
N ASP A 81 10.79 -16.01 2.68
CA ASP A 81 11.56 -17.23 2.86
C ASP A 81 12.71 -17.31 1.86
N GLU A 82 12.50 -16.81 0.65
CA GLU A 82 13.51 -16.81 -0.40
C GLU A 82 14.41 -15.58 -0.38
N GLN A 83 13.85 -14.42 0.01
CA GLN A 83 14.53 -13.14 -0.09
C GLN A 83 14.23 -12.26 1.13
N PRO A 84 14.73 -12.65 2.32
CA PRO A 84 14.39 -11.95 3.56
C PRO A 84 14.90 -10.50 3.60
N GLU A 85 16.06 -10.21 3.02
CA GLU A 85 16.59 -8.86 3.01
C GLU A 85 15.76 -7.92 2.15
N GLN A 86 15.26 -8.40 1.02
CA GLN A 86 14.41 -7.61 0.16
C GLN A 86 13.07 -7.28 0.82
N ALA A 87 12.52 -8.23 1.57
CA ALA A 87 11.30 -7.98 2.34
C ALA A 87 11.51 -6.88 3.36
N THR A 88 12.61 -6.91 4.10
CA THR A 88 12.93 -5.89 5.09
C THR A 88 13.06 -4.51 4.44
N VAL A 89 13.82 -4.41 3.35
CA VAL A 89 14.02 -3.16 2.63
C VAL A 89 12.68 -2.61 2.09
N ALA A 90 11.84 -3.47 1.54
CA ALA A 90 10.55 -3.05 0.99
C ALA A 90 9.60 -2.54 2.08
N VAL A 91 9.57 -3.20 3.24
CA VAL A 91 8.76 -2.77 4.39
C VAL A 91 9.26 -1.43 4.94
N GLU A 92 10.57 -1.25 5.04
CA GLU A 92 11.15 0.03 5.45
C GLU A 92 10.83 1.14 4.46
N GLY A 93 10.82 0.81 3.16
CA GLY A 93 10.44 1.76 2.11
C GLY A 93 9.00 2.23 2.25
N LEU A 94 8.10 1.32 2.59
CA LEU A 94 6.71 1.68 2.85
C LEU A 94 6.60 2.63 4.05
N ALA A 95 7.27 2.32 5.15
CA ALA A 95 7.28 3.18 6.34
C ALA A 95 7.81 4.57 5.99
N ALA A 96 8.89 4.64 5.21
CA ALA A 96 9.48 5.91 4.82
C ALA A 96 8.55 6.73 3.92
N SER A 97 7.73 6.08 3.10
CA SER A 97 6.88 6.76 2.12
C SER A 97 5.83 7.67 2.74
N VAL A 98 5.50 7.49 4.02
CA VAL A 98 4.46 8.28 4.70
C VAL A 98 5.02 9.25 5.74
N ARG A 99 6.33 9.33 5.93
CA ARG A 99 6.93 10.19 6.97
C ARG A 99 6.54 11.65 6.84
N GLU A 100 6.44 12.15 5.62
CA GLU A 100 6.08 13.55 5.42
C GLU A 100 4.65 13.87 5.89
N PHE A 101 3.83 12.84 6.12
CA PHE A 101 2.43 12.99 6.50
C PHE A 101 2.18 12.82 8.00
N GLU A 102 3.22 12.66 8.82
CA GLU A 102 3.06 12.41 10.27
C GLU A 102 2.23 13.48 10.97
N ALA A 103 2.45 14.73 10.63
CA ALA A 103 1.74 15.85 11.26
C ALA A 103 0.36 16.09 10.64
N SER A 104 0.22 15.90 9.33
CA SER A 104 -0.99 16.30 8.60
C SER A 104 -1.99 15.16 8.42
N HIS A 105 -1.52 13.90 8.38
CA HIS A 105 -2.36 12.74 8.12
C HIS A 105 -2.00 11.61 9.06
N PRO A 106 -2.25 11.76 10.38
CA PRO A 106 -1.82 10.76 11.37
C PRO A 106 -2.47 9.39 11.19
N ARG A 107 -3.71 9.34 10.68
CA ARG A 107 -4.36 8.06 10.45
C ARG A 107 -3.71 7.26 9.34
N LEU A 108 -3.24 7.94 8.29
CA LEU A 108 -2.49 7.29 7.22
C LEU A 108 -1.23 6.64 7.78
N VAL A 109 -0.49 7.38 8.60
CA VAL A 109 0.74 6.88 9.21
C VAL A 109 0.45 5.70 10.14
N GLU A 110 -0.61 5.78 10.93
CA GLU A 110 -1.03 4.69 11.81
C GLU A 110 -1.33 3.41 11.03
N ILE A 111 -2.07 3.52 9.93
CA ILE A 111 -2.40 2.37 9.08
C ILE A 111 -1.14 1.76 8.50
N VAL A 112 -0.23 2.59 7.99
CA VAL A 112 1.03 2.10 7.42
C VAL A 112 1.89 1.44 8.49
N ASP A 113 1.97 2.02 9.69
CA ASP A 113 2.72 1.41 10.78
C ASP A 113 2.17 0.03 11.14
N GLN A 114 0.86 -0.11 11.23
CA GLN A 114 0.24 -1.40 11.50
C GLN A 114 0.49 -2.40 10.37
N LEU A 115 0.45 -1.92 9.13
CA LEU A 115 0.73 -2.76 7.97
C LEU A 115 2.17 -3.28 8.00
N THR A 116 3.13 -2.42 8.31
CA THR A 116 4.54 -2.84 8.41
C THR A 116 4.76 -3.86 9.52
N VAL A 117 4.10 -3.68 10.65
CA VAL A 117 4.19 -4.65 11.76
C VAL A 117 3.59 -5.99 11.35
N THR A 118 2.41 -5.98 10.75
CA THR A 118 1.75 -7.21 10.32
C THR A 118 2.58 -7.96 9.28
N LEU A 119 3.13 -7.25 8.29
CA LEU A 119 3.99 -7.87 7.28
C LEU A 119 5.26 -8.43 7.89
N SER A 120 5.86 -7.73 8.86
CA SER A 120 7.07 -8.19 9.53
C SER A 120 6.82 -9.46 10.34
N ASN A 121 5.63 -9.58 10.94
CA ASN A 121 5.29 -10.74 11.76
C ASN A 121 4.91 -11.97 10.95
N MET A 122 4.55 -11.81 9.69
CA MET A 122 4.15 -12.93 8.83
C MET A 122 5.31 -13.86 8.47
N GLY A 123 6.53 -13.38 8.52
CA GLY A 123 7.71 -14.15 8.17
C GLY A 123 8.20 -15.09 9.27
N ILE A 124 7.52 -15.11 10.38
CA ILE A 124 7.87 -15.96 11.52
C ILE A 124 7.07 -17.25 11.45
#